data_8adbc4208c1fa20b1f1a487f6ebbf80b
#
_entry.id   8adbc4208c1fa20b1f1a487f6ebbf80b
#
_cell.length_a   1.000
_cell.length_b   1.000
_cell.length_c   1.000
_cell.angle_alpha   90.00
_cell.angle_beta   90.00
_cell.angle_gamma   90.00
#
_symmetry.space_group_name_H-M   'P 1'
#
loop_
_entity.id
_entity.type
_entity.pdbx_description
1 polymer ?
#
loop_
_entity_poly.entity_id
_entity_poly.type
_entity_poly.pdbx_seq_one_letter_code
_entity_poly.pdbx_strand_id
1 'polypeptide(L)'
;KLDASVYFNDNHSHAHTFYSYASEQPAVHTEQEGYFIANKLPYTFFADQIIDSKELDYAASLKYEWNQRFNHVNSNLKAGVQWKGTGNAGEGEYYQDPSLAPNGYRPRPYTSYPYMHNVSLYAEENLSFPVGNTMVRLMAGVRWENLLISGTQYEKLNTVSPRFNAQWQLNSHISIRGGWGITEKLPSFYTLYPKQEYRDIQTFGFSY
;
A
#
# COMPACT_ATOMS: atom_id res chain seq x y z
N LYS A 1 12.60 -21.34 -20.93
CA LYS A 1 13.34 -20.19 -20.41
C LYS A 1 12.98 -20.02 -18.95
N LEU A 2 13.98 -19.75 -18.10
CA LEU A 2 13.80 -19.46 -16.67
C LEU A 2 14.38 -18.07 -16.42
N ASP A 3 13.57 -17.21 -15.79
CA ASP A 3 13.98 -15.86 -15.39
C ASP A 3 13.76 -15.70 -13.90
N ALA A 4 14.79 -15.24 -13.18
CA ALA A 4 14.74 -14.89 -11.77
C ALA A 4 15.05 -13.41 -11.61
N SER A 5 14.32 -12.72 -10.74
CA SER A 5 14.60 -11.33 -10.40
C SER A 5 14.43 -11.09 -8.91
N VAL A 6 15.29 -10.22 -8.37
CA VAL A 6 15.20 -9.70 -7.02
C VAL A 6 15.23 -8.19 -7.10
N TYR A 7 14.38 -7.55 -6.31
CA TYR A 7 14.28 -6.10 -6.20
C TYR A 7 14.34 -5.72 -4.73
N PHE A 8 15.07 -4.66 -4.42
CA PHE A 8 15.12 -4.06 -3.11
C PHE A 8 15.17 -2.54 -3.26
N ASN A 9 14.35 -1.83 -2.52
CA ASN A 9 14.34 -0.40 -2.43
C ASN A 9 14.29 0.02 -0.96
N ASP A 10 15.19 0.89 -0.55
CA ASP A 10 15.23 1.55 0.75
C ASP A 10 15.14 3.05 0.50
N ASN A 11 14.01 3.63 0.82
CA ASN A 11 13.74 5.06 0.64
C ASN A 11 13.62 5.71 2.02
N HIS A 12 14.63 6.46 2.40
CA HIS A 12 14.65 7.21 3.66
C HIS A 12 14.32 8.67 3.39
N SER A 13 13.26 9.16 4.03
CA SER A 13 12.84 10.55 4.00
C SER A 13 12.79 11.09 5.42
N HIS A 14 13.52 12.17 5.66
CA HIS A 14 13.52 12.86 6.93
C HIS A 14 13.16 14.32 6.69
N ALA A 15 12.07 14.78 7.26
CA ALA A 15 11.56 16.13 7.06
C ALA A 15 11.31 16.82 8.41
N HIS A 16 11.69 18.08 8.47
CA HIS A 16 11.37 19.00 9.55
C HIS A 16 10.38 20.03 9.05
N THR A 17 9.31 20.25 9.79
CA THR A 17 8.33 21.29 9.49
C THR A 17 8.12 22.15 10.73
N PHE A 18 8.49 23.42 10.62
CA PHE A 18 8.32 24.38 11.69
C PHE A 18 6.96 25.05 11.57
N TYR A 19 6.15 24.89 12.60
CA TYR A 19 4.86 25.56 12.70
C TYR A 19 4.93 26.69 13.71
N SER A 20 4.38 27.85 13.33
CA SER A 20 4.16 28.97 14.24
C SER A 20 2.73 28.89 14.78
N TYR A 21 2.58 28.80 16.06
CA TYR A 21 1.29 28.78 16.73
C TYR A 21 1.13 30.02 17.60
N ALA A 22 -0.05 30.67 17.53
CA ALA A 22 -0.46 31.61 18.55
C ALA A 22 -0.95 30.83 19.78
N SER A 23 -0.57 31.26 20.97
CA SER A 23 -1.08 30.69 22.19
C SER A 23 -2.52 31.17 22.39
N GLU A 24 -3.47 30.27 22.22
CA GLU A 24 -4.89 30.54 22.49
C GLU A 24 -5.28 30.17 23.94
N GLN A 25 -4.30 29.81 24.77
CA GLN A 25 -4.60 29.39 26.13
C GLN A 25 -5.04 30.61 26.93
N PRO A 26 -6.25 30.57 27.52
CA PRO A 26 -6.72 31.67 28.33
C PRO A 26 -5.76 31.88 29.49
N ALA A 27 -5.47 33.15 29.78
CA ALA A 27 -4.74 33.49 30.99
C ALA A 27 -5.49 32.98 32.23
N VAL A 28 -4.76 32.38 33.16
CA VAL A 28 -5.35 31.88 34.41
C VAL A 28 -5.69 33.06 35.31
N HIS A 29 -6.94 33.13 35.79
CA HIS A 29 -7.34 34.09 36.81
C HIS A 29 -6.47 33.94 38.05
N THR A 30 -6.02 35.04 38.55
CA THR A 30 -5.38 35.10 39.89
C THR A 30 -6.42 35.41 40.96
N GLU A 31 -6.06 35.24 42.23
CA GLU A 31 -6.90 35.63 43.34
C GLU A 31 -7.15 37.15 43.39
N GLN A 32 -6.33 37.93 42.68
CA GLN A 32 -6.45 39.37 42.60
C GLN A 32 -7.29 39.75 41.36
N GLU A 33 -8.42 40.42 41.59
CA GLU A 33 -9.34 40.84 40.56
C GLU A 33 -8.64 41.68 39.48
N GLY A 34 -8.83 41.34 38.20
CA GLY A 34 -8.24 42.00 37.05
C GLY A 34 -6.81 41.59 36.70
N TYR A 35 -6.19 40.68 37.42
CA TYR A 35 -4.87 40.15 37.13
C TYR A 35 -4.94 38.73 36.61
N PHE A 36 -4.19 38.48 35.53
CA PHE A 36 -4.11 37.19 34.89
C PHE A 36 -2.66 36.74 34.80
N ILE A 37 -2.39 35.50 35.05
CA ILE A 37 -1.07 34.89 34.81
C ILE A 37 -1.06 34.33 33.42
N ALA A 38 -0.15 34.79 32.58
CA ALA A 38 0.09 34.19 31.27
C ALA A 38 0.52 32.72 31.45
N ASN A 39 0.01 31.87 30.61
CA ASN A 39 0.37 30.47 30.65
C ASN A 39 1.89 30.30 30.33
N LYS A 40 2.46 29.15 30.65
CA LYS A 40 3.91 28.83 30.49
C LYS A 40 4.44 28.99 29.09
N LEU A 41 3.56 28.97 28.09
CA LEU A 41 3.95 29.17 26.70
C LEU A 41 3.95 30.66 26.33
N PRO A 42 4.93 31.13 25.55
CA PRO A 42 4.90 32.49 25.03
C PRO A 42 3.67 32.69 24.15
N TYR A 43 3.30 33.96 23.91
CA TYR A 43 2.13 34.33 23.11
C TYR A 43 2.18 33.73 21.69
N THR A 44 3.38 33.56 21.14
CA THR A 44 3.65 32.82 19.88
C THR A 44 4.79 31.86 20.16
N PHE A 45 4.64 30.61 19.74
CA PHE A 45 5.68 29.61 19.84
C PHE A 45 5.85 28.85 18.53
N PHE A 46 7.00 28.26 18.35
CA PHE A 46 7.32 27.42 17.21
C PHE A 46 7.37 25.97 17.68
N ALA A 47 6.71 25.12 16.90
CA ALA A 47 6.78 23.69 17.12
C ALA A 47 7.46 23.03 15.91
N ASP A 48 8.42 22.16 16.18
CA ASP A 48 9.13 21.39 15.16
C ASP A 48 8.51 20.00 15.06
N GLN A 49 7.80 19.77 13.94
CA GLN A 49 7.27 18.47 13.58
C GLN A 49 8.30 17.72 12.74
N ILE A 50 8.64 16.53 13.17
CA ILE A 50 9.57 15.64 12.48
C ILE A 50 8.75 14.52 11.84
N ILE A 51 9.06 14.22 10.59
CA ILE A 51 8.54 13.05 9.87
C ILE A 51 9.76 12.26 9.42
N ASP A 52 9.96 11.12 10.05
CA ASP A 52 11.01 10.17 9.70
C ASP A 52 10.37 8.91 9.12
N SER A 53 10.58 8.70 7.83
CA SER A 53 10.01 7.58 7.07
C SER A 53 11.13 6.80 6.41
N LYS A 54 11.21 5.51 6.71
CA LYS A 54 12.12 4.58 6.06
C LYS A 54 11.31 3.47 5.40
N GLU A 55 10.92 3.72 4.15
CA GLU A 55 10.12 2.78 3.36
C GLU A 55 11.02 1.70 2.79
N LEU A 56 10.66 0.46 3.06
CA LEU A 56 11.35 -0.74 2.57
C LEU A 56 10.42 -1.50 1.65
N ASP A 57 10.81 -1.62 0.38
CA ASP A 57 10.13 -2.45 -0.61
C ASP A 57 11.08 -3.50 -1.14
N TYR A 58 10.63 -4.74 -1.14
CA TYR A 58 11.42 -5.83 -1.69
C TYR A 58 10.54 -6.82 -2.43
N ALA A 59 11.11 -7.43 -3.46
CA ALA A 59 10.43 -8.44 -4.23
C ALA A 59 11.42 -9.49 -4.74
N ALA A 60 10.96 -10.72 -4.80
CA ALA A 60 11.62 -11.80 -5.50
C ALA A 60 10.62 -12.46 -6.45
N SER A 61 11.05 -12.77 -7.66
CA SER A 61 10.20 -13.48 -8.60
C SER A 61 10.97 -14.51 -9.39
N LEU A 62 10.28 -15.60 -9.67
CA LEU A 62 10.74 -16.67 -10.57
C LEU A 62 9.68 -16.88 -11.64
N LYS A 63 10.08 -16.83 -12.89
CA LYS A 63 9.21 -17.00 -14.07
C LYS A 63 9.76 -18.11 -14.94
N TYR A 64 8.89 -19.00 -15.35
CA TYR A 64 9.17 -20.07 -16.27
C TYR A 64 8.35 -19.91 -17.52
N GLU A 65 8.98 -20.01 -18.67
CA GLU A 65 8.34 -19.97 -19.97
C GLU A 65 8.75 -21.20 -20.78
N TRP A 66 7.75 -21.91 -21.28
CA TRP A 66 7.92 -23.12 -22.06
C TRP A 66 7.16 -23.02 -23.37
N ASN A 67 7.90 -23.01 -24.47
CA ASN A 67 7.37 -22.96 -25.82
C ASN A 67 7.45 -24.34 -26.44
N GLN A 68 6.32 -24.84 -26.90
CA GLN A 68 6.24 -26.10 -27.63
C GLN A 68 5.45 -25.93 -28.92
N ARG A 69 5.79 -26.76 -29.88
CA ARG A 69 5.04 -26.87 -31.12
C ARG A 69 4.65 -28.31 -31.36
N PHE A 70 3.35 -28.57 -31.40
CA PHE A 70 2.76 -29.85 -31.68
C PHE A 70 2.07 -29.79 -33.06
N ASN A 71 2.64 -30.39 -34.09
CA ASN A 71 2.13 -30.30 -35.46
C ASN A 71 1.88 -28.83 -35.86
N HIS A 72 0.62 -28.43 -35.85
CA HIS A 72 0.18 -27.08 -36.23
C HIS A 72 -0.22 -26.20 -35.02
N VAL A 73 -0.09 -26.71 -33.81
CA VAL A 73 -0.42 -25.98 -32.57
C VAL A 73 0.86 -25.44 -31.94
N ASN A 74 0.94 -24.13 -31.75
CA ASN A 74 1.98 -23.54 -30.95
C ASN A 74 1.39 -23.31 -29.51
N SER A 75 2.09 -23.82 -28.52
CA SER A 75 1.78 -23.71 -27.11
C SER A 75 2.87 -22.90 -26.43
N ASN A 76 2.46 -21.89 -25.63
CA ASN A 76 3.36 -21.09 -24.79
C ASN A 76 2.79 -21.08 -23.37
N LEU A 77 3.37 -21.91 -22.51
CA LEU A 77 3.07 -21.97 -21.10
C LEU A 77 3.96 -20.98 -20.34
N LYS A 78 3.35 -20.12 -19.56
CA LYS A 78 4.02 -19.22 -18.61
C LYS A 78 3.54 -19.52 -17.22
N ALA A 79 4.45 -19.74 -16.29
CA ALA A 79 4.15 -19.91 -14.89
C ALA A 79 5.14 -19.12 -14.04
N GLY A 80 4.74 -18.71 -12.86
CA GLY A 80 5.66 -18.02 -11.99
C GLY A 80 5.15 -17.86 -10.57
N VAL A 81 6.12 -17.57 -9.71
CA VAL A 81 5.91 -17.20 -8.31
C VAL A 81 6.52 -15.81 -8.09
N GLN A 82 5.85 -15.00 -7.31
CA GLN A 82 6.32 -13.70 -6.88
C GLN A 82 6.05 -13.53 -5.40
N TRP A 83 7.04 -13.06 -4.68
CA TRP A 83 6.94 -12.60 -3.31
C TRP A 83 7.29 -11.12 -3.27
N LYS A 84 6.45 -10.32 -2.61
CA LYS A 84 6.67 -8.90 -2.36
C LYS A 84 6.50 -8.63 -0.89
N GLY A 85 7.32 -7.74 -0.35
CA GLY A 85 7.16 -7.22 0.99
C GLY A 85 7.27 -5.71 0.97
N THR A 86 6.48 -5.05 1.82
CA THR A 86 6.55 -3.62 2.05
C THR A 86 6.38 -3.33 3.53
N GLY A 87 7.07 -2.32 4.01
CA GLY A 87 6.99 -1.87 5.39
C GLY A 87 7.69 -0.54 5.58
N ASN A 88 7.59 0.00 6.78
CA ASN A 88 8.24 1.25 7.15
C ASN A 88 8.98 1.06 8.48
N ALA A 89 10.28 1.32 8.49
CA ALA A 89 11.16 1.20 9.66
C ALA A 89 11.52 2.56 10.27
N GLY A 90 10.92 3.66 9.79
CA GLY A 90 11.13 5.00 10.31
C GLY A 90 10.51 5.22 11.68
N GLU A 91 11.00 6.22 12.39
CA GLU A 91 10.47 6.62 13.71
C GLU A 91 9.04 7.13 13.63
N GLY A 92 8.65 7.66 12.46
CA GLY A 92 7.29 8.12 12.20
C GLY A 92 7.12 9.63 12.29
N GLU A 93 5.92 10.04 12.63
CA GLU A 93 5.53 11.44 12.76
C GLU A 93 5.48 11.82 14.24
N TYR A 94 6.25 12.80 14.66
CA TYR A 94 6.32 13.27 16.04
C TYR A 94 6.77 14.74 16.13
N TYR A 95 6.55 15.38 17.28
CA TYR A 95 7.10 16.68 17.60
C TYR A 95 8.36 16.53 18.43
N GLN A 96 9.40 17.31 18.11
CA GLN A 96 10.66 17.30 18.85
C GLN A 96 10.43 17.62 20.35
N ASP A 97 9.56 18.58 20.64
CA ASP A 97 9.01 18.82 21.97
C ASP A 97 7.52 18.49 22.00
N PRO A 98 7.12 17.36 22.62
CA PRO A 98 5.73 16.96 22.70
C PRO A 98 4.83 17.98 23.42
N SER A 99 5.38 18.83 24.28
CA SER A 99 4.61 19.85 24.99
C SER A 99 4.12 20.98 24.08
N LEU A 100 4.76 21.14 22.92
CA LEU A 100 4.42 22.14 21.91
C LEU A 100 3.52 21.58 20.80
N ALA A 101 3.18 20.29 20.86
CA ALA A 101 2.27 19.68 19.91
C ALA A 101 0.85 20.24 20.04
N PRO A 102 0.10 20.38 18.94
CA PRO A 102 -1.30 20.79 19.00
C PRO A 102 -2.15 19.84 19.83
N ASN A 103 -3.22 20.38 20.42
CA ASN A 103 -4.20 19.57 21.13
C ASN A 103 -4.75 18.46 20.21
N GLY A 104 -4.89 17.25 20.74
CA GLY A 104 -5.34 16.10 19.96
C GLY A 104 -4.26 15.43 19.13
N TYR A 105 -3.06 15.98 19.07
CA TYR A 105 -1.93 15.30 18.42
C TYR A 105 -1.51 14.04 19.19
N ARG A 106 -1.20 13.00 18.44
CA ARG A 106 -0.60 11.77 18.97
C ARG A 106 0.56 11.36 18.05
N PRO A 107 1.73 11.00 18.60
CA PRO A 107 2.83 10.46 17.82
C PRO A 107 2.38 9.24 17.02
N ARG A 108 2.88 9.11 15.82
CA ARG A 108 2.56 7.99 14.92
C ARG A 108 3.83 7.23 14.55
N PRO A 109 4.29 6.29 15.37
CA PRO A 109 5.46 5.49 15.04
C PRO A 109 5.16 4.55 13.88
N TYR A 110 5.95 4.61 12.82
CA TYR A 110 5.75 3.74 11.65
C TYR A 110 6.15 2.29 11.96
N THR A 111 7.06 2.09 12.91
CA THR A 111 7.45 0.77 13.40
C THR A 111 6.33 -0.01 14.09
N SER A 112 5.24 0.65 14.48
CA SER A 112 4.05 -0.04 15.04
C SER A 112 3.19 -0.73 13.98
N TYR A 113 3.42 -0.46 12.70
CA TYR A 113 2.70 -1.10 11.62
C TYR A 113 3.42 -2.37 11.17
N PRO A 114 2.70 -3.48 10.99
CA PRO A 114 3.31 -4.72 10.54
C PRO A 114 3.75 -4.63 9.08
N TYR A 115 4.79 -5.36 8.74
CA TYR A 115 5.18 -5.56 7.35
C TYR A 115 4.10 -6.37 6.63
N MET A 116 3.82 -5.98 5.39
CA MET A 116 2.89 -6.66 4.52
C MET A 116 3.66 -7.51 3.50
N HIS A 117 3.33 -8.78 3.42
CA HIS A 117 3.89 -9.70 2.43
C HIS A 117 2.80 -10.16 1.48
N ASN A 118 3.07 -10.15 0.20
CA ASN A 118 2.19 -10.69 -0.83
C ASN A 118 2.91 -11.81 -1.57
N VAL A 119 2.35 -13.01 -1.52
CA VAL A 119 2.80 -14.15 -2.31
C VAL A 119 1.80 -14.37 -3.42
N SER A 120 2.26 -14.43 -4.66
CA SER A 120 1.41 -14.73 -5.81
C SER A 120 1.97 -15.85 -6.65
N LEU A 121 1.07 -16.72 -7.11
CA LEU A 121 1.32 -17.78 -8.06
C LEU A 121 0.48 -17.52 -9.30
N TYR A 122 1.02 -17.75 -10.46
CA TYR A 122 0.25 -17.66 -11.70
C TYR A 122 0.68 -18.71 -12.71
N ALA A 123 -0.27 -19.12 -13.53
CA ALA A 123 -0.06 -19.92 -14.70
C ALA A 123 -0.94 -19.40 -15.83
N GLU A 124 -0.38 -19.38 -17.04
CA GLU A 124 -1.05 -18.91 -18.25
C GLU A 124 -0.61 -19.77 -19.42
N GLU A 125 -1.57 -20.31 -20.17
CA GLU A 125 -1.34 -21.04 -21.40
C GLU A 125 -1.86 -20.23 -22.58
N ASN A 126 -1.03 -20.07 -23.60
CA ASN A 126 -1.34 -19.44 -24.87
C ASN A 126 -1.24 -20.46 -25.99
N LEU A 127 -2.36 -20.79 -26.60
CA LEU A 127 -2.44 -21.68 -27.75
C LEU A 127 -2.66 -20.89 -29.03
N SER A 128 -1.99 -21.26 -30.10
CA SER A 128 -2.17 -20.68 -31.43
C SER A 128 -2.15 -21.76 -32.47
N PHE A 129 -3.23 -21.88 -33.25
CA PHE A 129 -3.37 -22.92 -34.29
C PHE A 129 -4.21 -22.43 -35.47
N PRO A 130 -3.91 -22.94 -36.68
CA PRO A 130 -4.69 -22.66 -37.88
C PRO A 130 -6.01 -23.43 -37.89
N VAL A 131 -7.07 -22.79 -38.38
CA VAL A 131 -8.35 -23.43 -38.70
C VAL A 131 -8.71 -23.08 -40.14
N GLY A 132 -8.46 -24.01 -41.05
CA GLY A 132 -8.50 -23.73 -42.47
C GLY A 132 -7.46 -22.66 -42.87
N ASN A 133 -7.95 -21.59 -43.51
CA ASN A 133 -7.11 -20.43 -43.88
C ASN A 133 -7.09 -19.31 -42.80
N THR A 134 -7.58 -19.60 -41.62
CA THR A 134 -7.69 -18.64 -40.52
C THR A 134 -6.79 -19.04 -39.37
N MET A 135 -6.57 -18.13 -38.41
CA MET A 135 -5.76 -18.38 -37.22
C MET A 135 -6.59 -18.14 -35.95
N VAL A 136 -6.57 -19.13 -35.04
CA VAL A 136 -7.20 -19.03 -33.73
C VAL A 136 -6.10 -18.94 -32.68
N ARG A 137 -6.29 -18.00 -31.71
CA ARG A 137 -5.45 -17.87 -30.53
C ARG A 137 -6.35 -17.92 -29.30
N LEU A 138 -5.98 -18.78 -28.35
CA LEU A 138 -6.65 -18.92 -27.07
C LEU A 138 -5.66 -18.64 -25.95
N MET A 139 -6.10 -17.96 -24.92
CA MET A 139 -5.34 -17.77 -23.70
C MET A 139 -6.22 -18.11 -22.51
N ALA A 140 -5.73 -18.99 -21.65
CA ALA A 140 -6.32 -19.29 -20.35
C ALA A 140 -5.27 -19.08 -19.26
N GLY A 141 -5.65 -18.42 -18.19
CA GLY A 141 -4.74 -18.17 -17.09
C GLY A 141 -5.46 -18.09 -15.76
N VAL A 142 -4.72 -18.34 -14.71
CA VAL A 142 -5.16 -18.17 -13.32
C VAL A 142 -4.04 -17.53 -12.51
N ARG A 143 -4.41 -16.61 -11.64
CA ARG A 143 -3.53 -16.01 -10.65
C ARG A 143 -4.14 -16.19 -9.26
N TRP A 144 -3.35 -16.69 -8.36
CA TRP A 144 -3.65 -16.75 -6.94
C TRP A 144 -2.74 -15.76 -6.21
N GLU A 145 -3.30 -15.00 -5.29
CA GLU A 145 -2.57 -14.06 -4.44
C GLU A 145 -2.95 -14.27 -2.99
N ASN A 146 -1.96 -14.17 -2.13
CA ASN A 146 -2.15 -14.26 -0.68
C ASN A 146 -1.41 -13.11 -0.01
N LEU A 147 -2.17 -12.24 0.66
CA LEU A 147 -1.65 -11.16 1.48
C LEU A 147 -1.50 -11.67 2.92
N LEU A 148 -0.29 -11.56 3.45
CA LEU A 148 0.09 -11.97 4.80
C LEU A 148 0.43 -10.72 5.60
N ILE A 149 -0.30 -10.50 6.70
CA ILE A 149 -0.08 -9.36 7.60
C ILE A 149 -0.11 -9.92 9.02
N SER A 150 1.08 -10.14 9.58
CA SER A 150 1.21 -10.76 10.90
C SER A 150 0.61 -9.89 12.02
N GLY A 151 -0.03 -10.54 12.99
CA GLY A 151 -0.53 -9.88 14.19
C GLY A 151 -1.82 -9.06 13.98
N THR A 152 -2.54 -9.28 12.89
CA THR A 152 -3.79 -8.59 12.59
C THR A 152 -4.93 -9.56 12.31
N GLN A 153 -6.19 -9.06 12.35
CA GLN A 153 -7.35 -9.84 11.90
C GLN A 153 -7.32 -10.15 10.37
N TYR A 154 -6.39 -9.55 9.63
CA TYR A 154 -6.19 -9.73 8.19
C TYR A 154 -4.99 -10.63 7.88
N GLU A 155 -4.69 -11.58 8.75
CA GLU A 155 -3.50 -12.45 8.60
C GLU A 155 -3.46 -13.21 7.27
N LYS A 156 -4.63 -13.48 6.66
CA LYS A 156 -4.72 -14.24 5.41
C LYS A 156 -5.85 -13.71 4.54
N LEU A 157 -5.49 -12.95 3.55
CA LEU A 157 -6.40 -12.55 2.48
C LEU A 157 -5.99 -13.22 1.19
N ASN A 158 -6.86 -14.07 0.65
CA ASN A 158 -6.61 -14.82 -0.57
C ASN A 158 -7.53 -14.36 -1.69
N THR A 159 -6.98 -14.27 -2.89
CA THR A 159 -7.76 -14.01 -4.10
C THR A 159 -7.39 -14.98 -5.20
N VAL A 160 -8.35 -15.31 -6.07
CA VAL A 160 -8.14 -16.14 -7.25
C VAL A 160 -8.73 -15.42 -8.46
N SER A 161 -7.90 -15.12 -9.43
CA SER A 161 -8.23 -14.33 -10.61
C SER A 161 -8.08 -15.17 -11.88
N PRO A 162 -9.10 -15.92 -12.31
CA PRO A 162 -9.10 -16.62 -13.57
C PRO A 162 -9.37 -15.66 -14.74
N ARG A 163 -8.75 -15.95 -15.90
CA ARG A 163 -8.97 -15.18 -17.11
C ARG A 163 -8.92 -16.09 -18.34
N PHE A 164 -9.72 -15.76 -19.33
CA PHE A 164 -9.78 -16.42 -20.60
C PHE A 164 -9.92 -15.38 -21.72
N ASN A 165 -9.16 -15.55 -22.81
CA ASN A 165 -9.28 -14.72 -23.99
C ASN A 165 -9.24 -15.61 -25.23
N ALA A 166 -10.04 -15.25 -26.23
CA ALA A 166 -10.02 -15.88 -27.53
C ALA A 166 -9.90 -14.81 -28.62
N GLN A 167 -9.10 -15.11 -29.63
CA GLN A 167 -8.99 -14.30 -30.84
C GLN A 167 -9.09 -15.20 -32.06
N TRP A 168 -9.98 -14.82 -32.97
CA TRP A 168 -10.09 -15.46 -34.28
C TRP A 168 -9.73 -14.47 -35.36
N GLN A 169 -8.65 -14.71 -36.04
CA GLN A 169 -8.18 -13.90 -37.16
C GLN A 169 -8.67 -14.53 -38.48
N LEU A 170 -9.71 -13.93 -39.04
CA LEU A 170 -10.38 -14.41 -40.25
C LEU A 170 -9.51 -14.19 -41.51
N ASN A 171 -8.85 -13.02 -41.59
CA ASN A 171 -7.93 -12.66 -42.64
C ASN A 171 -6.95 -11.57 -42.18
N SER A 172 -6.15 -10.98 -43.06
CA SER A 172 -5.18 -9.91 -42.71
C SER A 172 -5.82 -8.62 -42.21
N HIS A 173 -7.12 -8.41 -42.42
CA HIS A 173 -7.82 -7.16 -42.11
C HIS A 173 -8.84 -7.31 -40.97
N ILE A 174 -9.37 -8.52 -40.75
CA ILE A 174 -10.49 -8.77 -39.84
C ILE A 174 -10.07 -9.75 -38.75
N SER A 175 -10.23 -9.36 -37.50
CA SER A 175 -10.11 -10.24 -36.33
C SER A 175 -11.24 -9.99 -35.34
N ILE A 176 -11.76 -11.08 -34.75
CA ILE A 176 -12.75 -11.06 -33.68
C ILE A 176 -12.04 -11.43 -32.38
N ARG A 177 -12.29 -10.68 -31.31
CA ARG A 177 -11.72 -10.95 -29.99
C ARG A 177 -12.81 -10.94 -28.94
N GLY A 178 -12.70 -11.85 -27.99
CA GLY A 178 -13.55 -11.90 -26.81
C GLY A 178 -12.73 -12.35 -25.60
N GLY A 179 -13.11 -11.87 -24.43
CA GLY A 179 -12.44 -12.25 -23.19
C GLY A 179 -13.37 -12.22 -22.02
N TRP A 180 -13.07 -13.03 -21.04
CA TRP A 180 -13.73 -13.09 -19.75
C TRP A 180 -12.70 -13.26 -18.64
N GLY A 181 -12.94 -12.65 -17.50
CA GLY A 181 -12.09 -12.82 -16.32
C GLY A 181 -12.69 -12.23 -15.06
N ILE A 182 -12.25 -12.75 -13.94
CA ILE A 182 -12.52 -12.20 -12.62
C ILE A 182 -11.23 -11.58 -12.13
N THR A 183 -11.30 -10.34 -11.69
CA THR A 183 -10.16 -9.64 -11.09
C THR A 183 -10.55 -9.15 -9.71
N GLU A 184 -9.86 -9.64 -8.71
CA GLU A 184 -9.98 -9.17 -7.34
C GLU A 184 -8.75 -8.34 -7.00
N LYS A 185 -8.94 -7.27 -6.25
CA LYS A 185 -7.86 -6.40 -5.79
C LYS A 185 -7.70 -6.55 -4.29
N LEU A 186 -6.52 -6.96 -3.88
CA LEU A 186 -6.15 -6.93 -2.46
C LEU A 186 -6.10 -5.48 -1.95
N PRO A 187 -6.50 -5.25 -0.69
CA PRO A 187 -6.43 -3.93 -0.09
C PRO A 187 -4.99 -3.42 -0.04
N SER A 188 -4.82 -2.12 -0.22
CA SER A 188 -3.53 -1.47 -0.05
C SER A 188 -3.22 -1.19 1.41
N PHE A 189 -1.96 -0.91 1.73
CA PHE A 189 -1.54 -0.50 3.07
C PHE A 189 -2.39 0.67 3.60
N TYR A 190 -2.60 1.72 2.82
CA TYR A 190 -3.41 2.88 3.20
C TYR A 190 -4.89 2.56 3.44
N THR A 191 -5.41 1.52 2.80
CA THR A 191 -6.78 1.07 3.02
C THR A 191 -6.92 0.33 4.34
N LEU A 192 -5.91 -0.47 4.73
CA LEU A 192 -5.92 -1.24 5.97
C LEU A 192 -5.53 -0.38 7.18
N TYR A 193 -4.63 0.56 6.98
CA TYR A 193 -4.08 1.43 8.02
C TYR A 193 -4.25 2.91 7.65
N PRO A 194 -5.49 3.43 7.62
CA PRO A 194 -5.71 4.85 7.34
C PRO A 194 -5.09 5.73 8.43
N LYS A 195 -4.78 6.98 8.08
CA LYS A 195 -4.34 7.96 9.07
C LYS A 195 -5.46 8.13 10.12
N GLN A 196 -5.13 7.87 11.37
CA GLN A 196 -6.07 8.07 12.47
C GLN A 196 -6.13 9.56 12.82
N GLU A 197 -7.34 10.07 12.93
CA GLU A 197 -7.60 11.42 13.43
C GLU A 197 -8.12 11.31 14.87
N TYR A 198 -7.48 12.03 15.76
CA TYR A 198 -7.89 12.11 17.17
C TYR A 198 -8.56 13.45 17.41
N ARG A 199 -9.71 13.42 18.07
CA ARG A 199 -10.40 14.62 18.54
C ARG A 199 -10.54 14.54 20.04
N ASP A 200 -9.87 15.43 20.76
CA ASP A 200 -10.02 15.50 22.20
C ASP A 200 -11.40 16.10 22.53
N ILE A 201 -12.15 15.42 23.38
CA ILE A 201 -13.41 15.95 23.90
C ILE A 201 -13.05 16.99 24.97
N GLN A 202 -13.44 18.23 24.74
CA GLN A 202 -13.31 19.25 25.74
C GLN A 202 -14.24 18.91 26.90
N THR A 203 -13.67 18.61 28.06
CA THR A 203 -14.41 18.47 29.28
C THR A 203 -14.75 19.88 29.76
N PHE A 204 -16.00 20.28 29.63
CA PHE A 204 -16.51 21.47 30.27
C PHE A 204 -16.59 21.18 31.79
N GLY A 205 -15.63 21.70 32.55
CA GLY A 205 -15.72 21.71 34.00
C GLY A 205 -16.76 22.73 34.40
N PHE A 206 -17.90 22.27 34.89
CA PHE A 206 -18.81 23.16 35.61
C PHE A 206 -18.24 23.35 37.03
N SER A 207 -17.69 24.53 37.31
CA SER A 207 -17.46 24.94 38.68
C SER A 207 -18.77 25.52 39.21
N TYR A 208 -19.29 24.91 40.28
CA TYR A 208 -20.40 25.45 41.06
C TYR A 208 -19.88 26.48 42.07
#